data_968b51a7a8f43caba2e197107b1b342a
#
_entry.id   968b51a7a8f43caba2e197107b1b342a
#
_cell.length_a   1.000
_cell.length_b   1.000
_cell.length_c   1.000
_cell.angle_alpha   90.00
_cell.angle_beta   90.00
_cell.angle_gamma   90.00
#
_symmetry.space_group_name_H-M   'P 1'
#
loop_
_entity.id
_entity.type
_entity.pdbx_description
1 polymer ?
#
loop_
_entity_poly.entity_id
_entity_poly.type
_entity_poly.pdbx_seq_one_letter_code
_entity_poly.pdbx_strand_id
1 'polypeptide(L)'
;MRFIQFYFGLPLAMVILCVTLVPFFYRARIFTAYEFLEKRFDAKTRSLTSFLFLLARGLADAVVIYAPSVILAIVFGIDERVLIFLIGAGATIYTALGGMRAVMWVEAWQMMIIFLGILFCLGAVIAGLPGEISLVEAVRIAGATGRTEMVDFNLDPSVTYTFWTGVVGGIFLMLSYFGCDQSQVQRYLTGSSLTESRLSLLFNAMLKIPMQFVILLTGALLFVFYQFERPPPVFNPVVLERLRESERREELASLERVYDQVFEARKESASGLARALSTEEEPEARRRFLVADQRFSEARGRVVALVEKNEGTAFNDTNYVFPTFVLTQLPPGVVGLILVAIFAAAMSTVESELTALSSATIIDFYRRYLRAEASDSHYLA
;
A
#
# COMPACT_ATOMS: atom_id res chain seq x y z
N MET A 1 -10.70 2.65 9.67
CA MET A 1 -9.92 1.38 9.59
C MET A 1 -10.67 0.24 8.88
N ARG A 2 -11.81 0.49 8.29
CA ARG A 2 -12.66 -0.54 7.63
C ARG A 2 -11.95 -1.39 6.56
N PHE A 3 -10.90 -0.87 5.93
CA PHE A 3 -10.11 -1.61 4.93
C PHE A 3 -9.53 -2.94 5.45
N ILE A 4 -9.33 -3.10 6.77
CA ILE A 4 -8.83 -4.36 7.34
C ILE A 4 -9.74 -5.55 7.04
N GLN A 5 -11.05 -5.32 6.86
CA GLN A 5 -12.02 -6.37 6.54
C GLN A 5 -11.68 -7.11 5.24
N PHE A 6 -11.02 -6.43 4.32
CA PHE A 6 -10.56 -7.01 3.06
C PHE A 6 -9.60 -8.19 3.26
N TYR A 7 -8.89 -8.22 4.40
CA TYR A 7 -7.97 -9.30 4.74
C TYR A 7 -8.62 -10.44 5.53
N PHE A 8 -9.90 -10.35 5.90
CA PHE A 8 -10.57 -11.43 6.66
C PHE A 8 -10.74 -12.71 5.84
N GLY A 9 -10.84 -12.60 4.51
CA GLY A 9 -10.86 -13.75 3.61
C GLY A 9 -9.50 -14.42 3.42
N LEU A 10 -8.39 -13.74 3.72
CA LEU A 10 -7.04 -14.23 3.46
C LEU A 10 -6.71 -15.55 4.19
N PRO A 11 -6.91 -15.70 5.52
CA PRO A 11 -6.61 -16.96 6.21
C PRO A 11 -7.41 -18.14 5.66
N LEU A 12 -8.70 -17.90 5.36
CA LEU A 12 -9.58 -18.93 4.80
C LEU A 12 -9.11 -19.35 3.41
N ALA A 13 -8.77 -18.40 2.55
CA ALA A 13 -8.20 -18.67 1.24
C ALA A 13 -6.89 -19.47 1.33
N MET A 14 -5.98 -19.12 2.27
CA MET A 14 -4.73 -19.86 2.46
C MET A 14 -4.98 -21.30 2.91
N VAL A 15 -5.93 -21.54 3.80
CA VAL A 15 -6.31 -22.91 4.20
C VAL A 15 -6.85 -23.70 2.99
N ILE A 16 -7.74 -23.10 2.20
CA ILE A 16 -8.28 -23.75 0.99
C ILE A 16 -7.14 -24.08 0.02
N LEU A 17 -6.24 -23.15 -0.25
CA LEU A 17 -5.09 -23.38 -1.13
C LEU A 17 -4.18 -24.49 -0.60
N CYS A 18 -3.88 -24.50 0.69
CA CYS A 18 -3.03 -25.52 1.32
C CYS A 18 -3.61 -26.94 1.22
N VAL A 19 -4.94 -27.06 1.18
CA VAL A 19 -5.60 -28.36 1.09
C VAL A 19 -5.83 -28.76 -0.36
N THR A 20 -6.02 -27.82 -1.29
CA THR A 20 -6.41 -28.08 -2.68
C THR A 20 -5.27 -27.88 -3.68
N LEU A 21 -4.97 -26.63 -4.03
CA LEU A 21 -4.08 -26.30 -5.16
C LEU A 21 -2.60 -26.57 -4.87
N VAL A 22 -2.11 -26.30 -3.67
CA VAL A 22 -0.70 -26.50 -3.33
C VAL A 22 -0.29 -27.97 -3.45
N PRO A 23 -1.01 -28.95 -2.85
CA PRO A 23 -0.69 -30.37 -3.05
C PRO A 23 -0.82 -30.80 -4.50
N PHE A 24 -1.77 -30.24 -5.22
CA PHE A 24 -2.00 -30.56 -6.61
C PHE A 24 -0.82 -30.09 -7.48
N PHE A 25 -0.41 -28.83 -7.39
CA PHE A 25 0.72 -28.28 -8.15
C PHE A 25 2.05 -28.95 -7.78
N TYR A 26 2.27 -29.21 -6.49
CA TYR A 26 3.48 -29.89 -6.03
C TYR A 26 3.62 -31.31 -6.61
N ARG A 27 2.53 -32.07 -6.66
CA ARG A 27 2.51 -33.44 -7.25
C ARG A 27 2.62 -33.40 -8.78
N ALA A 28 2.02 -32.39 -9.41
CA ALA A 28 2.04 -32.23 -10.86
C ALA A 28 3.42 -31.84 -11.42
N ARG A 29 4.36 -31.38 -10.54
CA ARG A 29 5.70 -30.93 -10.89
C ARG A 29 5.69 -29.93 -12.05
N ILE A 30 4.82 -28.92 -11.96
CA ILE A 30 4.70 -27.86 -12.96
C ILE A 30 5.65 -26.72 -12.65
N PHE A 31 6.17 -26.08 -13.70
CA PHE A 31 6.99 -24.87 -13.58
C PHE A 31 6.14 -23.61 -13.59
N THR A 32 5.07 -23.59 -14.39
CA THR A 32 4.10 -22.49 -14.40
C THR A 32 2.70 -23.01 -14.10
N ALA A 33 1.88 -22.18 -13.45
CA ALA A 33 0.47 -22.51 -13.19
C ALA A 33 -0.29 -22.83 -14.49
N TYR A 34 0.16 -22.26 -15.61
CA TYR A 34 -0.48 -22.41 -16.92
C TYR A 34 -0.15 -23.72 -17.64
N GLU A 35 0.95 -24.39 -17.26
CA GLU A 35 1.30 -25.72 -17.78
C GLU A 35 0.22 -26.76 -17.46
N PHE A 36 -0.46 -26.61 -16.32
CA PHE A 36 -1.60 -27.47 -15.99
C PHE A 36 -2.74 -27.33 -17.00
N LEU A 37 -3.02 -26.12 -17.49
CA LEU A 37 -4.11 -25.90 -18.45
C LEU A 37 -3.87 -26.64 -19.77
N GLU A 38 -2.62 -26.76 -20.19
CA GLU A 38 -2.30 -27.56 -21.35
C GLU A 38 -2.58 -29.05 -21.14
N LYS A 39 -2.19 -29.59 -19.97
CA LYS A 39 -2.43 -31.00 -19.65
C LYS A 39 -3.92 -31.34 -19.53
N ARG A 40 -4.73 -30.33 -19.18
CA ARG A 40 -6.18 -30.49 -18.97
C ARG A 40 -7.01 -30.17 -20.21
N PHE A 41 -6.59 -29.19 -20.99
CA PHE A 41 -7.27 -28.69 -22.18
C PHE A 41 -6.38 -28.82 -23.42
N ASP A 42 -5.67 -27.75 -23.76
CA ASP A 42 -4.78 -27.72 -24.92
C ASP A 42 -3.70 -26.62 -24.79
N ALA A 43 -2.79 -26.61 -25.76
CA ALA A 43 -1.70 -25.66 -25.87
C ALA A 43 -2.20 -24.22 -26.10
N LYS A 44 -3.34 -24.02 -26.77
CA LYS A 44 -3.89 -22.71 -27.06
C LYS A 44 -4.38 -22.05 -25.77
N THR A 45 -5.05 -22.82 -24.91
CA THR A 45 -5.52 -22.37 -23.61
C THR A 45 -4.35 -21.96 -22.72
N ARG A 46 -3.25 -22.73 -22.67
CA ARG A 46 -2.04 -22.36 -21.95
C ARG A 46 -1.47 -21.04 -22.47
N SER A 47 -1.25 -20.92 -23.77
CA SER A 47 -0.65 -19.75 -24.39
C SER A 47 -1.52 -18.48 -24.20
N LEU A 48 -2.83 -18.61 -24.35
CA LEU A 48 -3.75 -17.49 -24.13
C LEU A 48 -3.70 -17.00 -22.67
N THR A 49 -3.77 -17.93 -21.72
CA THR A 49 -3.76 -17.57 -20.29
C THR A 49 -2.42 -16.95 -19.89
N SER A 50 -1.30 -17.53 -20.35
CA SER A 50 0.03 -16.98 -20.11
C SER A 50 0.21 -15.60 -20.76
N PHE A 51 -0.30 -15.38 -21.96
CA PHE A 51 -0.28 -14.06 -22.60
C PHE A 51 -1.09 -13.02 -21.83
N LEU A 52 -2.29 -13.37 -21.37
CA LEU A 52 -3.10 -12.48 -20.54
C LEU A 52 -2.39 -12.15 -19.21
N PHE A 53 -1.72 -13.12 -18.61
CA PHE A 53 -0.88 -12.88 -17.43
C PHE A 53 0.26 -11.90 -17.74
N LEU A 54 1.03 -12.12 -18.82
CA LEU A 54 2.13 -11.24 -19.20
C LEU A 54 1.65 -9.79 -19.41
N LEU A 55 0.53 -9.63 -20.08
CA LEU A 55 -0.06 -8.30 -20.33
C LEU A 55 -0.53 -7.64 -19.03
N ALA A 56 -1.32 -8.35 -18.23
CA ALA A 56 -1.88 -7.82 -16.99
C ALA A 56 -0.78 -7.46 -15.97
N ARG A 57 0.24 -8.34 -15.82
CA ARG A 57 1.33 -8.11 -14.89
C ARG A 57 2.31 -7.06 -15.38
N GLY A 58 2.66 -7.04 -16.65
CA GLY A 58 3.51 -5.99 -17.20
C GLY A 58 2.91 -4.58 -17.04
N LEU A 59 1.59 -4.45 -17.20
CA LEU A 59 0.89 -3.19 -16.93
C LEU A 59 0.84 -2.86 -15.42
N ALA A 60 0.63 -3.87 -14.56
CA ALA A 60 0.62 -3.67 -13.12
C ALA A 60 1.99 -3.22 -12.58
N ASP A 61 3.08 -3.81 -13.08
CA ASP A 61 4.46 -3.45 -12.72
C ASP A 61 4.79 -1.99 -13.03
N ALA A 62 4.28 -1.47 -14.14
CA ALA A 62 4.46 -0.06 -14.47
C ALA A 62 3.90 0.86 -13.37
N VAL A 63 2.72 0.53 -12.82
CA VAL A 63 2.10 1.27 -11.72
C VAL A 63 2.87 1.08 -10.41
N VAL A 64 3.36 -0.14 -10.15
CA VAL A 64 4.15 -0.45 -8.94
C VAL A 64 5.47 0.31 -8.90
N ILE A 65 6.15 0.48 -10.03
CA ILE A 65 7.39 1.28 -10.13
C ILE A 65 7.08 2.78 -10.03
N TYR A 66 5.99 3.22 -10.64
CA TYR A 66 5.62 4.64 -10.70
C TYR A 66 5.34 5.24 -9.33
N ALA A 67 4.54 4.58 -8.49
CA ALA A 67 4.12 5.14 -7.20
C ALA A 67 5.29 5.52 -6.27
N PRO A 68 6.30 4.65 -5.99
CA PRO A 68 7.46 5.04 -5.19
C PRO A 68 8.37 6.02 -5.91
N SER A 69 8.45 5.99 -7.27
CA SER A 69 9.25 6.95 -8.03
C SER A 69 8.77 8.38 -7.84
N VAL A 70 7.45 8.60 -7.78
CA VAL A 70 6.88 9.94 -7.48
C VAL A 70 7.31 10.43 -6.10
N ILE A 71 7.24 9.57 -5.07
CA ILE A 71 7.65 9.94 -3.70
C ILE A 71 9.14 10.29 -3.67
N LEU A 72 9.98 9.45 -4.28
CA LEU A 72 11.42 9.66 -4.31
C LEU A 72 11.80 10.90 -5.16
N ALA A 73 11.06 11.18 -6.24
CA ALA A 73 11.25 12.39 -7.06
C ALA A 73 11.05 13.66 -6.24
N ILE A 74 10.02 13.68 -5.39
CA ILE A 74 9.73 14.80 -4.49
C ILE A 74 10.86 14.98 -3.47
N VAL A 75 11.37 13.87 -2.91
CA VAL A 75 12.38 13.89 -1.87
C VAL A 75 13.76 14.31 -2.40
N PHE A 76 14.17 13.74 -3.54
CA PHE A 76 15.50 13.95 -4.09
C PHE A 76 15.57 15.11 -5.09
N GLY A 77 14.44 15.66 -5.54
CA GLY A 77 14.39 16.66 -6.58
C GLY A 77 14.86 16.15 -7.95
N ILE A 78 14.75 14.84 -8.20
CA ILE A 78 15.16 14.16 -9.43
C ILE A 78 13.90 13.90 -10.28
N ASP A 79 14.04 13.98 -11.61
CA ASP A 79 12.94 13.64 -12.52
C ASP A 79 12.43 12.21 -12.28
N GLU A 80 11.12 12.05 -12.21
CA GLU A 80 10.48 10.76 -11.93
C GLU A 80 10.83 9.67 -12.94
N ARG A 81 11.07 10.04 -14.21
CA ARG A 81 11.43 9.11 -15.29
C ARG A 81 12.82 8.51 -15.05
N VAL A 82 13.75 9.31 -14.52
CA VAL A 82 15.08 8.84 -14.13
C VAL A 82 14.97 7.83 -12.99
N LEU A 83 14.12 8.08 -12.01
CA LEU A 83 13.90 7.17 -10.89
C LEU A 83 13.20 5.88 -11.31
N ILE A 84 12.19 5.95 -12.18
CA ILE A 84 11.56 4.77 -12.79
C ILE A 84 12.62 3.90 -13.47
N PHE A 85 13.49 4.51 -14.28
CA PHE A 85 14.57 3.79 -14.95
C PHE A 85 15.57 3.18 -13.96
N LEU A 86 16.00 3.91 -12.94
CA LEU A 86 16.96 3.42 -11.94
C LEU A 86 16.39 2.26 -11.13
N ILE A 87 15.13 2.34 -10.69
CA ILE A 87 14.45 1.26 -9.96
C ILE A 87 14.31 0.02 -10.85
N GLY A 88 13.79 0.19 -12.06
CA GLY A 88 13.58 -0.91 -12.99
C GLY A 88 14.89 -1.58 -13.44
N ALA A 89 15.90 -0.79 -13.81
CA ALA A 89 17.22 -1.29 -14.22
C ALA A 89 17.93 -1.98 -13.05
N GLY A 90 17.91 -1.38 -11.85
CA GLY A 90 18.49 -1.96 -10.65
C GLY A 90 17.85 -3.32 -10.31
N ALA A 91 16.52 -3.39 -10.26
CA ALA A 91 15.80 -4.63 -10.02
C ALA A 91 16.13 -5.70 -11.08
N THR A 92 16.15 -5.32 -12.35
CA THR A 92 16.47 -6.23 -13.45
C THR A 92 17.88 -6.79 -13.35
N ILE A 93 18.88 -5.92 -13.11
CA ILE A 93 20.29 -6.34 -13.05
C ILE A 93 20.53 -7.36 -11.96
N TYR A 94 20.12 -7.05 -10.72
CA TYR A 94 20.41 -8.00 -9.63
C TYR A 94 19.55 -9.26 -9.69
N THR A 95 18.31 -9.18 -10.20
CA THR A 95 17.45 -10.35 -10.41
C THR A 95 18.03 -11.27 -11.49
N ALA A 96 18.52 -10.71 -12.59
CA ALA A 96 19.16 -11.47 -13.65
C ALA A 96 20.47 -12.16 -13.20
N LEU A 97 21.28 -11.46 -12.38
CA LEU A 97 22.54 -12.02 -11.87
C LEU A 97 22.34 -13.01 -10.74
N GLY A 98 21.37 -12.78 -9.87
CA GLY A 98 21.19 -13.56 -8.65
C GLY A 98 20.17 -14.71 -8.74
N GLY A 99 19.27 -14.64 -9.69
CA GLY A 99 18.18 -15.59 -9.88
C GLY A 99 17.23 -15.67 -8.67
N MET A 100 16.30 -16.65 -8.67
CA MET A 100 15.25 -16.81 -7.66
C MET A 100 15.79 -16.94 -6.23
N ARG A 101 16.95 -17.57 -6.02
CA ARG A 101 17.53 -17.74 -4.68
C ARG A 101 17.98 -16.41 -4.09
N ALA A 102 18.57 -15.54 -4.88
CA ALA A 102 18.97 -14.20 -4.43
C ALA A 102 17.73 -13.34 -4.16
N VAL A 103 16.73 -13.39 -5.03
CA VAL A 103 15.45 -12.69 -4.84
C VAL A 103 14.83 -13.04 -3.49
N MET A 104 14.70 -14.32 -3.12
CA MET A 104 14.14 -14.73 -1.83
C MET A 104 14.94 -14.21 -0.62
N TRP A 105 16.28 -14.17 -0.69
CA TRP A 105 17.10 -13.62 0.38
C TRP A 105 16.98 -12.10 0.50
N VAL A 106 16.98 -11.41 -0.63
CA VAL A 106 16.80 -9.94 -0.67
C VAL A 106 15.42 -9.58 -0.14
N GLU A 107 14.35 -10.27 -0.56
CA GLU A 107 12.99 -10.07 -0.06
C GLU A 107 12.89 -10.24 1.47
N ALA A 108 13.60 -11.20 2.07
CA ALA A 108 13.61 -11.38 3.52
C ALA A 108 14.19 -10.16 4.24
N TRP A 109 15.32 -9.61 3.75
CA TRP A 109 15.90 -8.38 4.30
C TRP A 109 15.04 -7.15 4.06
N GLN A 110 14.47 -7.02 2.87
CA GLN A 110 13.55 -5.95 2.52
C GLN A 110 12.32 -5.96 3.45
N MET A 111 11.76 -7.14 3.73
CA MET A 111 10.64 -7.28 4.66
C MET A 111 11.00 -6.81 6.07
N MET A 112 12.20 -7.15 6.56
CA MET A 112 12.67 -6.66 7.87
C MET A 112 12.78 -5.13 7.90
N ILE A 113 13.33 -4.52 6.85
CA ILE A 113 13.47 -3.06 6.72
C ILE A 113 12.08 -2.40 6.68
N ILE A 114 11.14 -2.98 5.94
CA ILE A 114 9.75 -2.48 5.86
C ILE A 114 9.08 -2.52 7.24
N PHE A 115 9.20 -3.64 7.97
CA PHE A 115 8.66 -3.75 9.33
C PHE A 115 9.26 -2.71 10.27
N LEU A 116 10.57 -2.55 10.26
CA LEU A 116 11.24 -1.52 11.05
C LEU A 116 10.75 -0.13 10.67
N GLY A 117 10.66 0.19 9.37
CA GLY A 117 10.14 1.46 8.89
C GLY A 117 8.71 1.74 9.38
N ILE A 118 7.82 0.76 9.32
CA ILE A 118 6.42 0.89 9.81
C ILE A 118 6.40 1.14 11.33
N LEU A 119 7.19 0.39 12.11
CA LEU A 119 7.24 0.55 13.56
C LEU A 119 7.85 1.89 13.97
N PHE A 120 8.93 2.32 13.32
CA PHE A 120 9.50 3.64 13.56
C PHE A 120 8.55 4.76 13.19
N CYS A 121 7.81 4.62 12.08
CA CYS A 121 6.81 5.59 11.69
C CYS A 121 5.68 5.68 12.73
N LEU A 122 5.14 4.55 13.20
CA LEU A 122 4.15 4.52 14.27
C LEU A 122 4.68 5.19 15.54
N GLY A 123 5.89 4.82 15.95
CA GLY A 123 6.54 5.42 17.12
C GLY A 123 6.72 6.92 16.99
N ALA A 124 7.10 7.40 15.81
CA ALA A 124 7.27 8.82 15.54
C ALA A 124 5.94 9.59 15.57
N VAL A 125 4.88 9.02 15.01
CA VAL A 125 3.53 9.63 15.09
C VAL A 125 3.08 9.74 16.56
N ILE A 126 3.28 8.68 17.35
CA ILE A 126 2.95 8.69 18.79
C ILE A 126 3.79 9.71 19.54
N ALA A 127 5.09 9.78 19.30
CA ALA A 127 5.98 10.74 19.95
C ALA A 127 5.70 12.19 19.56
N GLY A 128 5.11 12.43 18.39
CA GLY A 128 4.70 13.75 17.93
C GLY A 128 3.34 14.21 18.45
N LEU A 129 2.60 13.37 19.18
CA LEU A 129 1.37 13.80 19.85
C LEU A 129 1.70 14.75 21.02
N PRO A 130 0.82 15.72 21.35
CA PRO A 130 1.00 16.55 22.55
C PRO A 130 1.17 15.68 23.79
N GLY A 131 2.09 16.06 24.70
CA GLY A 131 2.38 15.27 25.90
C GLY A 131 1.18 15.07 26.85
N GLU A 132 0.13 15.88 26.68
CA GLU A 132 -1.13 15.76 27.42
C GLU A 132 -2.09 14.71 26.83
N ILE A 133 -1.79 14.18 25.63
CA ILE A 133 -2.66 13.25 24.90
C ILE A 133 -2.05 11.84 24.94
N SER A 134 -2.66 10.94 25.68
CA SER A 134 -2.29 9.54 25.69
C SER A 134 -2.67 8.83 24.39
N LEU A 135 -2.03 7.69 24.13
CA LEU A 135 -2.38 6.85 22.96
C LEU A 135 -3.87 6.45 22.96
N VAL A 136 -4.44 6.17 24.13
CA VAL A 136 -5.86 5.76 24.26
C VAL A 136 -6.77 6.93 23.87
N GLU A 137 -6.47 8.15 24.34
CA GLU A 137 -7.22 9.35 23.97
C GLU A 137 -7.09 9.65 22.48
N ALA A 138 -5.90 9.52 21.90
CA ALA A 138 -5.70 9.66 20.46
C ALA A 138 -6.55 8.68 19.64
N VAL A 139 -6.60 7.40 20.02
CA VAL A 139 -7.46 6.40 19.37
C VAL A 139 -8.94 6.74 19.52
N ARG A 140 -9.37 7.27 20.68
CA ARG A 140 -10.77 7.72 20.89
C ARG A 140 -11.11 8.96 20.07
N ILE A 141 -10.20 9.93 19.92
CA ILE A 141 -10.38 11.10 19.05
C ILE A 141 -10.56 10.63 17.58
N ALA A 142 -9.69 9.71 17.11
CA ALA A 142 -9.87 9.10 15.79
C ALA A 142 -11.22 8.36 15.67
N GLY A 143 -11.66 7.72 16.75
CA GLY A 143 -12.94 7.01 16.84
C GLY A 143 -14.15 7.95 16.75
N ALA A 144 -14.03 9.17 17.27
CA ALA A 144 -15.09 10.17 17.19
C ALA A 144 -15.49 10.50 15.74
N THR A 145 -14.53 10.41 14.79
CA THR A 145 -14.75 10.60 13.35
C THR A 145 -15.00 9.29 12.57
N GLY A 146 -15.19 8.15 13.27
CA GLY A 146 -15.41 6.83 12.65
C GLY A 146 -14.14 6.18 12.07
N ARG A 147 -12.95 6.78 12.25
CA ARG A 147 -11.70 6.28 11.65
C ARG A 147 -11.19 4.99 12.28
N THR A 148 -11.58 4.67 13.51
CA THR A 148 -11.23 3.43 14.20
C THR A 148 -12.23 2.29 13.98
N GLU A 149 -13.34 2.55 13.29
CA GLU A 149 -14.26 1.48 12.91
C GLU A 149 -13.56 0.44 12.03
N MET A 150 -13.49 -0.79 12.54
CA MET A 150 -12.82 -1.90 11.84
C MET A 150 -13.77 -2.84 11.17
N VAL A 151 -14.99 -3.00 11.72
CA VAL A 151 -15.97 -3.96 11.23
C VAL A 151 -17.30 -3.26 10.96
N ASP A 152 -17.82 -3.51 9.76
CA ASP A 152 -19.11 -3.02 9.31
C ASP A 152 -19.93 -4.22 8.80
N PHE A 153 -21.01 -4.55 9.47
CA PHE A 153 -21.90 -5.66 9.09
C PHE A 153 -23.01 -5.25 8.11
N ASN A 154 -22.93 -4.04 7.54
CA ASN A 154 -23.91 -3.59 6.57
C ASN A 154 -23.96 -4.54 5.36
N LEU A 155 -25.18 -4.86 4.91
CA LEU A 155 -25.44 -5.71 3.74
C LEU A 155 -25.65 -4.89 2.45
N ASP A 156 -25.53 -3.57 2.51
CA ASP A 156 -25.68 -2.70 1.34
C ASP A 156 -24.54 -2.96 0.33
N PRO A 157 -24.86 -3.43 -0.90
CA PRO A 157 -23.86 -3.74 -1.93
C PRO A 157 -23.08 -2.50 -2.42
N SER A 158 -23.58 -1.29 -2.17
CA SER A 158 -22.90 -0.05 -2.54
C SER A 158 -21.73 0.28 -1.62
N VAL A 159 -21.68 -0.33 -0.42
CA VAL A 159 -20.58 -0.15 0.54
C VAL A 159 -19.45 -1.12 0.24
N THR A 160 -18.32 -0.58 -0.19
CA THR A 160 -17.17 -1.38 -0.66
C THR A 160 -16.55 -2.26 0.45
N TYR A 161 -16.38 -1.71 1.66
CA TYR A 161 -15.70 -2.41 2.76
C TYR A 161 -16.69 -2.75 3.87
N THR A 162 -17.27 -3.97 3.78
CA THR A 162 -18.08 -4.57 4.82
C THR A 162 -17.50 -5.93 5.22
N PHE A 163 -17.94 -6.49 6.34
CA PHE A 163 -17.55 -7.83 6.77
C PHE A 163 -17.81 -8.89 5.68
N TRP A 164 -18.96 -8.81 5.02
CA TRP A 164 -19.37 -9.75 3.99
C TRP A 164 -18.53 -9.65 2.72
N THR A 165 -18.30 -8.44 2.22
CA THR A 165 -17.42 -8.22 1.06
C THR A 165 -15.96 -8.59 1.39
N GLY A 166 -15.51 -8.34 2.63
CA GLY A 166 -14.18 -8.71 3.09
C GLY A 166 -13.99 -10.22 3.20
N VAL A 167 -14.94 -10.95 3.75
CA VAL A 167 -14.84 -12.42 3.86
C VAL A 167 -15.06 -13.06 2.50
N VAL A 168 -16.22 -12.84 1.87
CA VAL A 168 -16.57 -13.54 0.63
C VAL A 168 -15.71 -13.06 -0.54
N GLY A 169 -15.72 -11.77 -0.81
CA GLY A 169 -14.91 -11.18 -1.89
C GLY A 169 -13.41 -11.37 -1.65
N GLY A 170 -12.96 -11.22 -0.39
CA GLY A 170 -11.58 -11.47 0.00
C GLY A 170 -11.13 -12.90 -0.24
N ILE A 171 -11.96 -13.92 0.06
CA ILE A 171 -11.63 -15.34 -0.26
C ILE A 171 -11.38 -15.50 -1.76
N PHE A 172 -12.32 -15.09 -2.60
CA PHE A 172 -12.19 -15.28 -4.05
C PHE A 172 -11.00 -14.50 -4.63
N LEU A 173 -10.79 -13.28 -4.18
CA LEU A 173 -9.64 -12.49 -4.62
C LEU A 173 -8.32 -13.14 -4.22
N MET A 174 -8.19 -13.59 -2.97
CA MET A 174 -6.97 -14.23 -2.49
C MET A 174 -6.73 -15.60 -3.10
N LEU A 175 -7.80 -16.36 -3.38
CA LEU A 175 -7.70 -17.62 -4.14
C LEU A 175 -7.21 -17.37 -5.57
N SER A 176 -7.70 -16.33 -6.24
CA SER A 176 -7.22 -15.94 -7.56
C SER A 176 -5.75 -15.52 -7.51
N TYR A 177 -5.39 -14.62 -6.60
CA TYR A 177 -4.04 -14.07 -6.49
C TYR A 177 -3.00 -15.14 -6.11
N PHE A 178 -3.25 -15.94 -5.08
CA PHE A 178 -2.30 -16.96 -4.64
C PHE A 178 -2.44 -18.31 -5.36
N GLY A 179 -3.53 -18.55 -6.06
CA GLY A 179 -3.80 -19.83 -6.73
C GLY A 179 -3.54 -19.84 -8.24
N CYS A 180 -3.64 -18.67 -8.90
CA CYS A 180 -3.56 -18.62 -10.38
C CYS A 180 -2.47 -17.68 -10.89
N ASP A 181 -1.99 -16.74 -10.06
CA ASP A 181 -0.97 -15.79 -10.43
C ASP A 181 0.43 -16.42 -10.32
N GLN A 182 1.16 -16.45 -11.43
CA GLN A 182 2.49 -17.07 -11.47
C GLN A 182 3.47 -16.41 -10.52
N SER A 183 3.38 -15.10 -10.28
CA SER A 183 4.27 -14.40 -9.35
C SER A 183 4.16 -14.91 -7.91
N GLN A 184 2.98 -15.41 -7.53
CA GLN A 184 2.73 -15.98 -6.21
C GLN A 184 2.92 -17.50 -6.20
N VAL A 185 2.45 -18.18 -7.25
CA VAL A 185 2.55 -19.63 -7.36
C VAL A 185 4.01 -20.10 -7.35
N GLN A 186 4.89 -19.45 -8.08
CA GLN A 186 6.32 -19.81 -8.11
C GLN A 186 6.98 -19.74 -6.73
N ARG A 187 6.61 -18.76 -5.87
CA ARG A 187 7.21 -18.58 -4.54
C ARG A 187 7.00 -19.77 -3.64
N TYR A 188 5.79 -20.29 -3.53
CA TYR A 188 5.53 -21.43 -2.66
C TYR A 188 5.89 -22.78 -3.33
N LEU A 189 6.02 -22.83 -4.66
CA LEU A 189 6.52 -24.04 -5.35
C LEU A 189 8.04 -24.21 -5.26
N THR A 190 8.80 -23.19 -4.93
CA THR A 190 10.25 -23.28 -4.67
C THR A 190 10.58 -23.91 -3.32
N GLY A 191 9.60 -24.12 -2.45
CA GLY A 191 9.78 -24.81 -1.18
C GLY A 191 10.29 -26.25 -1.37
N SER A 192 11.21 -26.71 -0.50
CA SER A 192 11.83 -28.04 -0.59
C SER A 192 10.86 -29.17 -0.24
N SER A 193 9.73 -28.85 0.41
CA SER A 193 8.69 -29.81 0.78
C SER A 193 7.29 -29.22 0.70
N LEU A 194 6.28 -30.10 0.55
CA LEU A 194 4.87 -29.72 0.60
C LEU A 194 4.52 -29.00 1.91
N THR A 195 5.15 -29.39 3.02
CA THR A 195 4.94 -28.79 4.34
C THR A 195 5.46 -27.35 4.37
N GLU A 196 6.65 -27.11 3.83
CA GLU A 196 7.19 -25.74 3.71
C GLU A 196 6.32 -24.84 2.86
N SER A 197 5.86 -25.33 1.70
CA SER A 197 4.95 -24.59 0.82
C SER A 197 3.66 -24.19 1.53
N ARG A 198 3.08 -25.09 2.32
CA ARG A 198 1.89 -24.81 3.14
C ARG A 198 2.17 -23.82 4.27
N LEU A 199 3.27 -24.02 4.99
CA LEU A 199 3.65 -23.14 6.10
C LEU A 199 3.95 -21.72 5.62
N SER A 200 4.58 -21.55 4.46
CA SER A 200 4.86 -20.22 3.90
C SER A 200 3.57 -19.44 3.62
N LEU A 201 2.53 -20.06 3.07
CA LEU A 201 1.23 -19.43 2.83
C LEU A 201 0.50 -19.09 4.13
N LEU A 202 0.48 -20.01 5.11
CA LEU A 202 -0.16 -19.76 6.40
C LEU A 202 0.57 -18.66 7.18
N PHE A 203 1.91 -18.67 7.16
CA PHE A 203 2.72 -17.63 7.79
C PHE A 203 2.46 -16.25 7.16
N ASN A 204 2.36 -16.19 5.84
CA ASN A 204 2.00 -14.95 5.12
C ASN A 204 0.65 -14.41 5.64
N ALA A 205 -0.38 -15.25 5.77
CA ALA A 205 -1.69 -14.84 6.28
C ALA A 205 -1.61 -14.32 7.72
N MET A 206 -0.88 -15.03 8.59
CA MET A 206 -0.73 -14.64 10.00
C MET A 206 0.02 -13.31 10.16
N LEU A 207 1.01 -13.05 9.32
CA LEU A 207 1.84 -11.84 9.44
C LEU A 207 1.16 -10.62 8.80
N LYS A 208 0.44 -10.83 7.69
CA LYS A 208 -0.12 -9.72 6.89
C LYS A 208 -1.25 -8.97 7.60
N ILE A 209 -2.06 -9.66 8.40
CA ILE A 209 -3.17 -9.02 9.14
C ILE A 209 -2.66 -8.07 10.23
N PRO A 210 -1.77 -8.48 11.16
CA PRO A 210 -1.19 -7.55 12.14
C PRO A 210 -0.44 -6.39 11.49
N MET A 211 0.33 -6.65 10.44
CA MET A 211 1.03 -5.61 9.68
C MET A 211 0.05 -4.58 9.13
N GLN A 212 -1.03 -5.03 8.49
CA GLN A 212 -2.05 -4.14 7.95
C GLN A 212 -2.75 -3.33 9.04
N PHE A 213 -3.00 -3.95 10.20
CA PHE A 213 -3.55 -3.25 11.36
C PHE A 213 -2.64 -2.11 11.82
N VAL A 214 -1.33 -2.36 11.93
CA VAL A 214 -0.35 -1.33 12.33
C VAL A 214 -0.31 -0.19 11.32
N ILE A 215 -0.32 -0.48 10.02
CA ILE A 215 -0.35 0.54 8.95
C ILE A 215 -1.61 1.42 9.08
N LEU A 216 -2.78 0.80 9.25
CA LEU A 216 -4.04 1.54 9.37
C LEU A 216 -4.11 2.33 10.67
N LEU A 217 -3.57 1.80 11.77
CA LEU A 217 -3.45 2.52 13.04
C LEU A 217 -2.53 3.73 12.90
N THR A 218 -1.40 3.57 12.23
CA THR A 218 -0.49 4.71 11.94
C THR A 218 -1.21 5.79 11.16
N GLY A 219 -2.01 5.45 10.15
CA GLY A 219 -2.82 6.41 9.40
C GLY A 219 -3.89 7.10 10.25
N ALA A 220 -4.55 6.36 11.16
CA ALA A 220 -5.55 6.94 12.07
C ALA A 220 -4.90 7.89 13.10
N LEU A 221 -3.73 7.53 13.62
CA LEU A 221 -2.97 8.39 14.55
C LEU A 221 -2.35 9.59 13.84
N LEU A 222 -1.92 9.46 12.58
CA LEU A 222 -1.47 10.59 11.77
C LEU A 222 -2.59 11.61 11.55
N PHE A 223 -3.83 11.17 11.37
CA PHE A 223 -4.98 12.06 11.36
C PHE A 223 -5.10 12.81 12.70
N VAL A 224 -4.91 12.14 13.84
CA VAL A 224 -4.95 12.78 15.16
C VAL A 224 -3.78 13.74 15.34
N PHE A 225 -2.58 13.39 14.92
CA PHE A 225 -1.42 14.27 14.91
C PHE A 225 -1.75 15.62 14.24
N TYR A 226 -2.39 15.59 13.07
CA TYR A 226 -2.81 16.80 12.36
C TYR A 226 -4.06 17.48 12.94
N GLN A 227 -4.62 17.02 14.05
CA GLN A 227 -5.56 17.82 14.84
C GLN A 227 -4.83 18.87 15.71
N PHE A 228 -3.60 18.56 16.11
CA PHE A 228 -2.80 19.38 17.02
C PHE A 228 -1.66 20.13 16.32
N GLU A 229 -1.12 19.55 15.27
CA GLU A 229 -0.12 20.17 14.39
C GLU A 229 -0.79 20.68 13.11
N ARG A 230 -0.48 21.94 12.72
CA ARG A 230 -1.10 22.57 11.56
C ARG A 230 -0.68 21.86 10.26
N PRO A 231 -1.61 21.19 9.56
CA PRO A 231 -1.28 20.63 8.24
C PRO A 231 -1.17 21.75 7.19
N PRO A 232 -0.36 21.58 6.13
CA PRO A 232 -0.41 22.49 5.01
C PRO A 232 -1.80 22.46 4.35
N PRO A 233 -2.32 23.56 3.83
CA PRO A 233 -3.62 23.59 3.16
C PRO A 233 -3.63 22.71 1.89
N VAL A 234 -2.46 22.55 1.26
CA VAL A 234 -2.17 21.66 0.14
C VAL A 234 -0.89 20.89 0.46
N PHE A 235 -0.95 19.55 0.47
CA PHE A 235 0.21 18.72 0.81
C PHE A 235 1.22 18.59 -0.34
N ASN A 236 0.84 18.88 -1.58
CA ASN A 236 1.78 18.95 -2.69
C ASN A 236 2.49 20.31 -2.70
N PRO A 237 3.79 20.38 -2.31
CA PRO A 237 4.50 21.65 -2.18
C PRO A 237 4.68 22.37 -3.53
N VAL A 238 4.85 21.61 -4.62
CA VAL A 238 5.03 22.18 -5.96
C VAL A 238 3.77 22.90 -6.43
N VAL A 239 2.61 22.31 -6.19
CA VAL A 239 1.32 22.91 -6.56
C VAL A 239 1.02 24.14 -5.69
N LEU A 240 1.34 24.07 -4.38
CA LEU A 240 1.17 25.20 -3.47
C LEU A 240 2.05 26.38 -3.88
N GLU A 241 3.31 26.15 -4.28
CA GLU A 241 4.24 27.19 -4.70
C GLU A 241 3.77 27.85 -6.00
N ARG A 242 3.37 27.05 -7.01
CA ARG A 242 2.78 27.60 -8.24
C ARG A 242 1.55 28.47 -7.96
N LEU A 243 0.70 28.06 -7.02
CA LEU A 243 -0.47 28.86 -6.65
C LEU A 243 -0.07 30.17 -5.97
N ARG A 244 0.99 30.20 -5.16
CA ARG A 244 1.55 31.40 -4.53
C ARG A 244 2.17 32.37 -5.53
N GLU A 245 2.69 31.85 -6.65
CA GLU A 245 3.26 32.66 -7.74
C GLU A 245 2.21 33.11 -8.76
N SER A 246 0.98 32.57 -8.69
CA SER A 246 -0.11 32.88 -9.63
C SER A 246 -0.80 34.21 -9.33
N GLU A 247 -1.63 34.69 -10.28
CA GLU A 247 -2.52 35.86 -10.09
C GLU A 247 -3.50 35.70 -8.93
N ARG A 248 -3.67 34.46 -8.41
CA ARG A 248 -4.60 34.11 -7.33
C ARG A 248 -3.97 34.16 -5.94
N ARG A 249 -2.76 34.68 -5.84
CA ARG A 249 -2.01 34.78 -4.57
C ARG A 249 -2.81 35.49 -3.46
N GLU A 250 -3.52 36.58 -3.77
CA GLU A 250 -4.29 37.32 -2.78
C GLU A 250 -5.53 36.53 -2.30
N GLU A 251 -6.20 35.82 -3.23
CA GLU A 251 -7.30 34.92 -2.92
C GLU A 251 -6.81 33.75 -2.01
N LEU A 252 -5.66 33.16 -2.33
CA LEU A 252 -5.03 32.15 -1.48
C LEU A 252 -4.72 32.68 -0.08
N ALA A 253 -4.09 33.85 0.03
CA ALA A 253 -3.74 34.46 1.34
C ALA A 253 -4.98 34.76 2.20
N SER A 254 -6.12 35.07 1.58
CA SER A 254 -7.39 35.27 2.29
C SER A 254 -7.94 33.92 2.82
N LEU A 255 -7.87 32.86 2.00
CA LEU A 255 -8.30 31.52 2.40
C LEU A 255 -7.38 30.89 3.45
N GLU A 256 -6.06 31.10 3.37
CA GLU A 256 -5.11 30.63 4.39
C GLU A 256 -5.41 31.26 5.77
N ARG A 257 -5.79 32.53 5.84
CA ARG A 257 -6.21 33.18 7.10
C ARG A 257 -7.45 32.53 7.72
N VAL A 258 -8.45 32.21 6.90
CA VAL A 258 -9.65 31.50 7.37
C VAL A 258 -9.28 30.06 7.80
N TYR A 259 -8.43 29.40 7.03
CA TYR A 259 -7.93 28.06 7.34
C TYR A 259 -7.23 28.01 8.70
N ASP A 260 -6.39 29.01 9.01
CA ASP A 260 -5.69 29.11 10.29
C ASP A 260 -6.65 29.32 11.47
N GLN A 261 -7.64 30.19 11.30
CA GLN A 261 -8.66 30.43 12.34
C GLN A 261 -9.49 29.18 12.66
N VAL A 262 -9.93 28.44 11.62
CA VAL A 262 -10.72 27.22 11.84
C VAL A 262 -9.84 26.08 12.34
N PHE A 263 -8.54 26.06 12.01
CA PHE A 263 -7.59 25.11 12.57
C PHE A 263 -7.46 25.28 14.09
N GLU A 264 -7.27 26.51 14.60
CA GLU A 264 -7.15 26.74 16.03
C GLU A 264 -8.44 26.35 16.77
N ALA A 265 -9.61 26.69 16.23
CA ALA A 265 -10.89 26.26 16.80
C ALA A 265 -11.05 24.73 16.84
N ARG A 266 -10.56 24.02 15.79
CA ARG A 266 -10.56 22.56 15.76
C ARG A 266 -9.61 21.96 16.79
N LYS A 267 -8.39 22.50 16.91
CA LYS A 267 -7.39 22.08 17.88
C LYS A 267 -7.91 22.23 19.33
N GLU A 268 -8.54 23.34 19.64
CA GLU A 268 -9.16 23.55 20.93
C GLU A 268 -10.29 22.56 21.21
N SER A 269 -11.14 22.30 20.22
CA SER A 269 -12.23 21.33 20.33
C SER A 269 -11.71 19.87 20.47
N ALA A 270 -10.60 19.51 19.81
CA ALA A 270 -9.94 18.21 19.97
C ALA A 270 -9.35 18.06 21.38
N SER A 271 -8.70 19.10 21.92
CA SER A 271 -8.21 19.13 23.29
C SER A 271 -9.36 19.06 24.32
N GLY A 272 -10.47 19.73 24.02
CA GLY A 272 -11.70 19.65 24.83
C GLY A 272 -12.29 18.24 24.85
N LEU A 273 -12.33 17.57 23.69
CA LEU A 273 -12.77 16.17 23.60
C LEU A 273 -11.84 15.23 24.38
N ALA A 274 -10.53 15.38 24.25
CA ALA A 274 -9.57 14.56 24.99
C ALA A 274 -9.80 14.63 26.51
N ARG A 275 -10.00 15.84 27.05
CA ARG A 275 -10.27 16.05 28.48
C ARG A 275 -11.64 15.55 28.94
N ALA A 276 -12.63 15.59 28.06
CA ALA A 276 -13.99 15.14 28.35
C ALA A 276 -14.17 13.62 28.22
N LEU A 277 -13.19 12.89 27.70
CA LEU A 277 -13.29 11.44 27.52
C LEU A 277 -13.59 10.71 28.85
N SER A 278 -14.58 9.82 28.81
CA SER A 278 -15.06 9.08 29.99
C SER A 278 -15.75 9.94 31.06
N THR A 279 -16.19 11.16 30.72
CA THR A 279 -17.02 12.02 31.56
C THR A 279 -18.44 12.17 30.99
N GLU A 280 -19.36 12.73 31.75
CA GLU A 280 -20.72 13.04 31.25
C GLU A 280 -20.73 14.07 30.13
N GLU A 281 -19.65 14.86 29.98
CA GLU A 281 -19.51 15.89 28.95
C GLU A 281 -19.03 15.34 27.58
N GLU A 282 -18.59 14.07 27.51
CA GLU A 282 -18.04 13.47 26.28
C GLU A 282 -18.97 13.63 25.05
N PRO A 283 -20.31 13.38 25.12
CA PRO A 283 -21.18 13.50 23.95
C PRO A 283 -21.21 14.93 23.38
N GLU A 284 -21.24 15.93 24.26
CA GLU A 284 -21.25 17.35 23.85
C GLU A 284 -19.89 17.79 23.29
N ALA A 285 -18.79 17.40 23.94
CA ALA A 285 -17.43 17.65 23.45
C ALA A 285 -17.20 16.99 22.09
N ARG A 286 -17.66 15.76 21.90
CA ARG A 286 -17.62 15.05 20.62
C ARG A 286 -18.39 15.81 19.53
N ARG A 287 -19.58 16.30 19.82
CA ARG A 287 -20.40 17.07 18.88
C ARG A 287 -19.67 18.34 18.46
N ARG A 288 -19.10 19.09 19.41
CA ARG A 288 -18.32 20.32 19.15
C ARG A 288 -17.12 20.02 18.26
N PHE A 289 -16.39 18.96 18.56
CA PHE A 289 -15.24 18.52 17.76
C PHE A 289 -15.65 18.17 16.31
N LEU A 290 -16.72 17.40 16.12
CA LEU A 290 -17.19 17.05 14.77
C LEU A 290 -17.60 18.27 13.95
N VAL A 291 -18.26 19.26 14.56
CA VAL A 291 -18.59 20.52 13.88
C VAL A 291 -17.34 21.31 13.51
N ALA A 292 -16.35 21.37 14.39
CA ALA A 292 -15.09 22.07 14.12
C ALA A 292 -14.28 21.36 13.02
N ASP A 293 -14.21 20.02 13.04
CA ASP A 293 -13.54 19.21 12.00
C ASP A 293 -14.21 19.36 10.62
N GLN A 294 -15.54 19.43 10.59
CA GLN A 294 -16.28 19.71 9.36
C GLN A 294 -15.96 21.10 8.81
N ARG A 295 -15.97 22.15 9.63
CA ARG A 295 -15.62 23.51 9.21
C ARG A 295 -14.20 23.60 8.68
N PHE A 296 -13.26 22.90 9.33
CA PHE A 296 -11.88 22.81 8.85
C PHE A 296 -11.81 22.11 7.48
N SER A 297 -12.53 21.00 7.31
CA SER A 297 -12.61 20.29 6.03
C SER A 297 -13.19 21.15 4.90
N GLU A 298 -14.22 21.96 5.21
CA GLU A 298 -14.81 22.91 4.26
C GLU A 298 -13.83 24.02 3.88
N ALA A 299 -13.09 24.58 4.87
CA ALA A 299 -12.07 25.60 4.61
C ALA A 299 -10.94 25.04 3.71
N ARG A 300 -10.47 23.82 3.99
CA ARG A 300 -9.52 23.12 3.13
C ARG A 300 -10.08 22.88 1.72
N GLY A 301 -11.34 22.46 1.64
CA GLY A 301 -12.03 22.25 0.36
C GLY A 301 -12.06 23.50 -0.52
N ARG A 302 -12.16 24.70 0.06
CA ARG A 302 -12.09 25.98 -0.68
C ARG A 302 -10.69 26.22 -1.26
N VAL A 303 -9.62 25.88 -0.52
CA VAL A 303 -8.25 25.97 -1.04
C VAL A 303 -8.04 24.97 -2.17
N VAL A 304 -8.51 23.73 -2.01
CA VAL A 304 -8.45 22.69 -3.07
C VAL A 304 -9.20 23.16 -4.33
N ALA A 305 -10.40 23.72 -4.18
CA ALA A 305 -11.15 24.29 -5.31
C ALA A 305 -10.40 25.43 -6.02
N LEU A 306 -9.64 26.24 -5.28
CA LEU A 306 -8.79 27.27 -5.86
C LEU A 306 -7.64 26.66 -6.66
N VAL A 307 -7.03 25.56 -6.17
CA VAL A 307 -6.03 24.80 -6.91
C VAL A 307 -6.61 24.25 -8.20
N GLU A 308 -7.77 23.58 -8.14
CA GLU A 308 -8.44 23.03 -9.33
C GLU A 308 -8.77 24.10 -10.37
N LYS A 309 -9.18 25.28 -9.91
CA LYS A 309 -9.44 26.42 -10.79
C LYS A 309 -8.15 26.98 -11.41
N ASN A 310 -7.00 26.86 -10.73
CA ASN A 310 -5.70 27.28 -11.24
C ASN A 310 -5.08 26.28 -12.21
N GLU A 311 -5.15 24.99 -11.89
CA GLU A 311 -4.55 23.91 -12.69
C GLU A 311 -5.47 23.43 -13.83
N GLY A 312 -6.79 23.76 -13.79
CA GLY A 312 -7.78 23.33 -14.78
C GLY A 312 -8.16 21.85 -14.73
N THR A 313 -7.75 21.14 -13.70
CA THR A 313 -7.97 19.70 -13.52
C THR A 313 -8.38 19.37 -12.09
N ALA A 314 -9.09 18.26 -11.88
CA ALA A 314 -9.39 17.75 -10.55
C ALA A 314 -8.09 17.48 -9.76
N PHE A 315 -8.07 17.86 -8.49
CA PHE A 315 -6.88 17.80 -7.66
C PHE A 315 -7.07 16.89 -6.44
N ASN A 316 -6.12 16.00 -6.22
CA ASN A 316 -6.06 15.14 -5.04
C ASN A 316 -4.62 15.00 -4.55
N ASP A 317 -4.37 15.43 -3.33
CA ASP A 317 -3.05 15.37 -2.68
C ASP A 317 -2.96 14.35 -1.53
N THR A 318 -3.91 13.43 -1.45
CA THR A 318 -3.95 12.41 -0.39
C THR A 318 -2.64 11.60 -0.32
N ASN A 319 -2.03 11.33 -1.46
CA ASN A 319 -0.77 10.59 -1.54
C ASN A 319 0.43 11.36 -0.98
N TYR A 320 0.32 12.67 -0.77
CA TYR A 320 1.37 13.53 -0.23
C TYR A 320 1.30 13.70 1.29
N VAL A 321 0.19 13.32 1.94
CA VAL A 321 0.01 13.49 3.40
C VAL A 321 1.10 12.77 4.20
N PHE A 322 1.31 11.50 3.93
CA PHE A 322 2.31 10.69 4.61
C PHE A 322 3.76 11.11 4.28
N PRO A 323 4.14 11.31 3.01
CA PRO A 323 5.46 11.84 2.66
C PRO A 323 5.76 13.20 3.30
N THR A 324 4.80 14.11 3.33
CA THR A 324 4.97 15.41 3.99
C THR A 324 5.26 15.25 5.48
N PHE A 325 4.50 14.40 6.19
CA PHE A 325 4.79 14.09 7.59
C PHE A 325 6.20 13.55 7.78
N VAL A 326 6.61 12.58 6.95
CA VAL A 326 7.95 11.97 7.03
C VAL A 326 9.04 13.04 6.85
N LEU A 327 8.90 13.91 5.85
CA LEU A 327 9.93 14.89 5.51
C LEU A 327 10.01 16.07 6.47
N THR A 328 8.87 16.46 7.09
CA THR A 328 8.81 17.68 7.91
C THR A 328 8.90 17.41 9.41
N GLN A 329 8.52 16.22 9.87
CA GLN A 329 8.37 15.94 11.29
C GLN A 329 9.42 14.94 11.83
N LEU A 330 10.14 14.23 10.95
CA LEU A 330 11.04 13.17 11.39
C LEU A 330 12.52 13.61 11.31
N PRO A 331 13.38 13.09 12.22
CA PRO A 331 14.81 13.32 12.13
C PRO A 331 15.41 12.63 10.91
N PRO A 332 16.49 13.19 10.30
CA PRO A 332 17.05 12.71 9.03
C PRO A 332 17.32 11.21 8.95
N GLY A 333 17.79 10.58 10.03
CA GLY A 333 18.05 9.13 10.06
C GLY A 333 16.79 8.27 9.92
N VAL A 334 15.68 8.70 10.53
CA VAL A 334 14.37 8.01 10.41
C VAL A 334 13.77 8.25 9.03
N VAL A 335 13.89 9.46 8.50
CA VAL A 335 13.51 9.77 7.11
C VAL A 335 14.21 8.81 6.15
N GLY A 336 15.54 8.68 6.27
CA GLY A 336 16.33 7.76 5.44
C GLY A 336 15.85 6.31 5.56
N LEU A 337 15.56 5.81 6.76
CA LEU A 337 15.04 4.46 6.96
C LEU A 337 13.68 4.25 6.27
N ILE A 338 12.78 5.21 6.39
CA ILE A 338 11.44 5.11 5.77
C ILE A 338 11.55 5.16 4.24
N LEU A 339 12.43 6.01 3.69
CA LEU A 339 12.68 6.06 2.24
C LEU A 339 13.26 4.73 1.74
N VAL A 340 14.21 4.15 2.47
CA VAL A 340 14.74 2.82 2.15
C VAL A 340 13.66 1.75 2.24
N ALA A 341 12.74 1.83 3.22
CA ALA A 341 11.63 0.89 3.32
C ALA A 341 10.65 1.01 2.14
N ILE A 342 10.34 2.23 1.69
CA ILE A 342 9.49 2.48 0.50
C ILE A 342 10.18 1.91 -0.76
N PHE A 343 11.47 2.17 -0.92
CA PHE A 343 12.27 1.67 -2.03
C PHE A 343 12.34 0.13 -2.01
N ALA A 344 12.59 -0.47 -0.85
CA ALA A 344 12.61 -1.91 -0.66
C ALA A 344 11.27 -2.57 -1.02
N ALA A 345 10.15 -1.96 -0.63
CA ALA A 345 8.82 -2.46 -0.96
C ALA A 345 8.54 -2.45 -2.47
N ALA A 346 8.97 -1.39 -3.17
CA ALA A 346 8.87 -1.31 -4.62
C ALA A 346 9.72 -2.39 -5.30
N MET A 347 11.00 -2.49 -4.92
CA MET A 347 11.91 -3.46 -5.54
C MET A 347 11.47 -4.89 -5.28
N SER A 348 11.03 -5.24 -4.07
CA SER A 348 10.52 -6.58 -3.73
C SER A 348 9.38 -7.04 -4.64
N THR A 349 8.49 -6.14 -5.00
CA THR A 349 7.41 -6.47 -5.92
C THR A 349 7.92 -6.67 -7.34
N VAL A 350 8.71 -5.71 -7.84
CA VAL A 350 9.24 -5.72 -9.22
C VAL A 350 10.10 -6.94 -9.52
N GLU A 351 11.05 -7.30 -8.62
CA GLU A 351 11.92 -8.47 -8.82
C GLU A 351 11.16 -9.79 -8.93
N SER A 352 10.15 -9.93 -8.10
CA SER A 352 9.30 -11.11 -8.07
C SER A 352 8.45 -11.22 -9.35
N GLU A 353 7.91 -10.11 -9.81
CA GLU A 353 7.11 -10.06 -11.02
C GLU A 353 7.98 -10.23 -12.27
N LEU A 354 9.16 -9.61 -12.35
CA LEU A 354 10.13 -9.84 -13.43
C LEU A 354 10.51 -11.30 -13.56
N THR A 355 10.74 -11.99 -12.43
CA THR A 355 11.05 -13.42 -12.44
C THR A 355 9.87 -14.25 -12.97
N ALA A 356 8.64 -13.89 -12.60
CA ALA A 356 7.44 -14.58 -13.09
C ALA A 356 7.19 -14.32 -14.57
N LEU A 357 7.36 -13.08 -15.04
CA LEU A 357 7.24 -12.69 -16.45
C LEU A 357 8.28 -13.41 -17.30
N SER A 358 9.55 -13.48 -16.85
CA SER A 358 10.63 -14.20 -17.51
C SER A 358 10.31 -15.68 -17.59
N SER A 359 9.92 -16.31 -16.48
CA SER A 359 9.58 -17.73 -16.43
C SER A 359 8.42 -18.07 -17.37
N ALA A 360 7.34 -17.29 -17.36
CA ALA A 360 6.21 -17.49 -18.26
C ALA A 360 6.62 -17.30 -19.73
N THR A 361 7.41 -16.27 -20.03
CA THR A 361 7.89 -16.04 -21.40
C THR A 361 8.75 -17.19 -21.91
N ILE A 362 9.71 -17.63 -21.11
CA ILE A 362 10.65 -18.71 -21.52
C ILE A 362 9.93 -20.06 -21.58
N ILE A 363 9.19 -20.43 -20.55
CA ILE A 363 8.62 -21.80 -20.44
C ILE A 363 7.38 -21.96 -21.31
N ASP A 364 6.51 -20.94 -21.38
CA ASP A 364 5.22 -21.05 -22.07
C ASP A 364 5.30 -20.68 -23.56
N PHE A 365 6.31 -19.88 -23.98
CA PHE A 365 6.44 -19.45 -25.38
C PHE A 365 7.78 -19.89 -25.99
N TYR A 366 8.93 -19.43 -25.44
CA TYR A 366 10.24 -19.62 -26.09
C TYR A 366 10.61 -21.11 -26.21
N ARG A 367 10.62 -21.84 -25.08
CA ARG A 367 10.92 -23.26 -25.02
C ARG A 367 9.93 -24.08 -25.86
N ARG A 368 8.67 -23.65 -25.90
CA ARG A 368 7.61 -24.38 -26.55
C ARG A 368 7.60 -24.21 -28.07
N TYR A 369 7.72 -22.99 -28.55
CA TYR A 369 7.48 -22.68 -29.97
C TYR A 369 8.75 -22.38 -30.77
N LEU A 370 9.84 -21.95 -30.11
CA LEU A 370 11.05 -21.49 -30.77
C LEU A 370 12.23 -22.45 -30.59
N ARG A 371 12.45 -22.98 -29.37
CA ARG A 371 13.56 -23.89 -29.06
C ARG A 371 13.17 -24.92 -28.00
N ALA A 372 12.67 -26.07 -28.43
CA ALA A 372 12.21 -27.13 -27.52
C ALA A 372 13.35 -27.94 -26.86
N GLU A 373 14.51 -28.02 -27.49
CA GLU A 373 15.63 -28.92 -27.11
C GLU A 373 16.93 -28.16 -26.77
N ALA A 374 16.83 -26.97 -26.20
CA ALA A 374 18.03 -26.28 -25.71
C ALA A 374 18.43 -26.78 -24.30
N SER A 375 19.69 -26.53 -23.90
CA SER A 375 20.17 -26.87 -22.57
C SER A 375 19.52 -26.00 -21.49
N ASP A 376 19.45 -26.52 -20.26
CA ASP A 376 18.92 -25.71 -19.12
C ASP A 376 19.70 -24.41 -18.91
N SER A 377 21.04 -24.44 -19.15
CA SER A 377 21.87 -23.21 -19.10
C SER A 377 21.47 -22.16 -20.14
N HIS A 378 20.96 -22.59 -21.31
CA HIS A 378 20.45 -21.67 -22.34
C HIS A 378 19.14 -21.01 -21.93
N TYR A 379 18.27 -21.72 -21.20
CA TYR A 379 17.00 -21.14 -20.73
C TYR A 379 17.17 -20.26 -19.49
N LEU A 380 18.30 -20.40 -18.78
CA LEU A 380 18.64 -19.59 -17.61
C LEU A 380 19.41 -18.30 -17.99
N ALA A 381 20.01 -18.24 -19.16
CA ALA A 381 20.74 -17.10 -19.70
C ALA A 381 19.81 -16.13 -20.44
#